data_9f0a4faf53ec7fea1b882df7d4863258
#
_entry.id   9f0a4faf53ec7fea1b882df7d4863258
#
_cell.length_a   1.000
_cell.length_b   1.000
_cell.length_c   1.000
_cell.angle_alpha   90.00
_cell.angle_beta   90.00
_cell.angle_gamma   90.00
#
_symmetry.space_group_name_H-M   'P 1'
#
loop_
_entity.id
_entity.type
_entity.pdbx_description
1 polymer ?
#
loop_
_entity_poly.entity_id
_entity_poly.type
_entity_poly.pdbx_seq_one_letter_code
_entity_poly.pdbx_strand_id
1 'polypeptide(L)'
;MTVRLPRRLPLHNRVALLMALAAAVAAVALPFLGFAPNRLLSGRPVPLWAAVQGLGGLALLPGLVLLATPFLRPTRLGLGLTVAAGGLFAAGLVWLAGHHAVVLAQGASAAARTSFASGFWVMAAAGLLTAVDAARRLGLGAVGRMAVGGAVAGLVALQLATGHLDQLSILKEYANRRDVFGDAVLRHATLVAAALVPTLLVCVPLGVAAHRVEAVGRAVFPLLNVVQTVPSIALFGLLMAPLAALGAQLPGSGIAGVGPLPAVIALTLYSLLPIVRNTAVGLDGVPAPVREAARGMGLTPRQIFLRVDLPLALPVFLSGLRITVVQAVGLAAVAALIGAGGLGAIMFQGLFANALDLVLLGAVPVILLAVAADALLSIGIAAATSHIGLPPGRSAP
;
A
#
# COMPACT_ATOMS: atom_id res chain seq x y z
N MET A 1 -10.82 -41.17 -42.03
CA MET A 1 -10.99 -39.73 -41.75
C MET A 1 -10.68 -39.51 -40.29
N THR A 2 -9.43 -39.20 -39.93
CA THR A 2 -8.97 -39.01 -38.54
C THR A 2 -9.33 -37.59 -38.11
N VAL A 3 -10.34 -37.49 -37.24
CA VAL A 3 -10.71 -36.22 -36.58
C VAL A 3 -9.53 -35.81 -35.70
N ARG A 4 -8.74 -34.82 -36.16
CA ARG A 4 -7.74 -34.16 -35.30
C ARG A 4 -8.46 -33.37 -34.23
N LEU A 5 -8.44 -33.88 -32.99
CA LEU A 5 -8.88 -33.11 -31.82
C LEU A 5 -8.14 -31.76 -31.81
N PRO A 6 -8.83 -30.65 -31.51
CA PRO A 6 -8.21 -29.34 -31.44
C PRO A 6 -7.06 -29.38 -30.42
N ARG A 7 -5.85 -28.93 -30.82
CA ARG A 7 -4.70 -28.79 -29.89
C ARG A 7 -5.15 -27.95 -28.70
N ARG A 8 -5.12 -28.53 -27.51
CA ARG A 8 -5.36 -27.79 -26.26
C ARG A 8 -4.42 -26.62 -26.23
N LEU A 9 -4.94 -25.41 -26.07
CA LEU A 9 -4.13 -24.21 -25.91
C LEU A 9 -3.18 -24.40 -24.74
N PRO A 10 -1.86 -24.23 -24.92
CA PRO A 10 -0.89 -24.46 -23.86
C PRO A 10 -1.05 -23.39 -22.78
N LEU A 11 -1.44 -23.79 -21.57
CA LEU A 11 -1.57 -22.90 -20.43
C LEU A 11 -0.18 -22.69 -19.78
N HIS A 12 0.37 -21.49 -19.87
CA HIS A 12 1.68 -21.14 -19.34
C HIS A 12 1.62 -20.42 -17.98
N ASN A 13 0.49 -19.74 -17.68
CA ASN A 13 0.34 -18.99 -16.43
C ASN A 13 -1.09 -19.12 -15.86
N ARG A 14 -1.23 -19.92 -14.80
CA ARG A 14 -2.53 -20.14 -14.12
C ARG A 14 -3.03 -18.92 -13.37
N VAL A 15 -2.11 -18.11 -12.81
CA VAL A 15 -2.47 -16.87 -12.11
C VAL A 15 -3.05 -15.86 -13.10
N ALA A 16 -2.38 -15.67 -14.24
CA ALA A 16 -2.88 -14.80 -15.30
C ALA A 16 -4.24 -15.28 -15.85
N LEU A 17 -4.48 -16.60 -15.94
CA LEU A 17 -5.78 -17.13 -16.34
C LEU A 17 -6.88 -16.76 -15.32
N LEU A 18 -6.61 -16.93 -14.03
CA LEU A 18 -7.56 -16.55 -12.99
C LEU A 18 -7.88 -15.04 -13.04
N MET A 19 -6.88 -14.20 -13.22
CA MET A 19 -7.05 -12.74 -13.35
C MET A 19 -7.84 -12.39 -14.62
N ALA A 20 -7.52 -13.02 -15.74
CA ALA A 20 -8.22 -12.82 -17.00
C ALA A 20 -9.71 -13.23 -16.91
N LEU A 21 -10.00 -14.37 -16.27
CA LEU A 21 -11.38 -14.83 -16.03
C LEU A 21 -12.12 -13.87 -15.09
N ALA A 22 -11.48 -13.44 -14.00
CA ALA A 22 -12.06 -12.48 -13.07
C ALA A 22 -12.41 -11.15 -13.78
N ALA A 23 -11.49 -10.63 -14.61
CA ALA A 23 -11.73 -9.42 -15.38
C ALA A 23 -12.85 -9.60 -16.42
N ALA A 24 -12.90 -10.74 -17.12
CA ALA A 24 -13.95 -11.03 -18.10
C ALA A 24 -15.34 -11.16 -17.45
N VAL A 25 -15.41 -11.89 -16.32
CA VAL A 25 -16.66 -12.00 -15.54
C VAL A 25 -17.09 -10.63 -15.03
N ALA A 26 -16.18 -9.84 -14.49
CA ALA A 26 -16.47 -8.50 -14.01
C ALA A 26 -16.96 -7.57 -15.12
N ALA A 27 -16.37 -7.65 -16.32
CA ALA A 27 -16.77 -6.85 -17.46
C ALA A 27 -18.21 -7.12 -17.92
N VAL A 28 -18.69 -8.36 -17.75
CA VAL A 28 -20.04 -8.77 -18.21
C VAL A 28 -21.07 -8.73 -17.09
N ALA A 29 -20.72 -9.20 -15.88
CA ALA A 29 -21.69 -9.44 -14.82
C ALA A 29 -21.74 -8.32 -13.76
N LEU A 30 -20.70 -7.47 -13.65
CA LEU A 30 -20.65 -6.45 -12.61
C LEU A 30 -20.80 -5.03 -13.19
N PRO A 31 -21.41 -4.10 -12.44
CA PRO A 31 -21.51 -2.71 -12.86
C PRO A 31 -20.12 -2.08 -12.90
N PHE A 32 -19.83 -1.36 -13.99
CA PHE A 32 -18.59 -0.61 -14.17
C PHE A 32 -18.61 0.70 -13.38
N LEU A 33 -19.73 1.42 -13.46
CA LEU A 33 -19.98 2.65 -12.70
C LEU A 33 -21.32 2.59 -12.00
N GLY A 34 -21.52 3.46 -11.02
CA GLY A 34 -22.80 3.77 -10.40
C GLY A 34 -23.15 5.23 -10.68
N PHE A 35 -24.38 5.49 -11.14
CA PHE A 35 -24.88 6.85 -11.36
C PHE A 35 -26.04 7.15 -10.44
N ALA A 36 -25.95 8.18 -9.64
CA ALA A 36 -27.03 8.66 -8.78
C ALA A 36 -27.36 10.14 -9.07
N PRO A 37 -28.65 10.53 -9.11
CA PRO A 37 -29.05 11.91 -9.33
C PRO A 37 -28.62 12.86 -8.22
N ASN A 38 -28.43 12.34 -7.01
CA ASN A 38 -27.87 13.04 -5.86
C ASN A 38 -27.31 12.03 -4.84
N ARG A 39 -26.75 12.54 -3.73
CA ARG A 39 -26.11 11.72 -2.68
C ARG A 39 -27.10 10.88 -1.86
N LEU A 40 -28.38 11.24 -1.81
CA LEU A 40 -29.38 10.60 -0.97
C LEU A 40 -30.08 9.43 -1.66
N LEU A 41 -30.00 9.37 -2.98
CA LEU A 41 -30.62 8.33 -3.78
C LEU A 41 -29.63 7.21 -4.11
N SER A 42 -30.12 5.99 -4.10
CA SER A 42 -29.36 4.82 -4.57
C SER A 42 -28.97 4.99 -6.03
N GLY A 43 -27.70 4.72 -6.36
CA GLY A 43 -27.23 4.80 -7.73
C GLY A 43 -27.76 3.65 -8.59
N ARG A 44 -28.09 3.94 -9.86
CA ARG A 44 -28.36 2.92 -10.85
C ARG A 44 -27.03 2.33 -11.35
N PRO A 45 -26.94 1.00 -11.54
CA PRO A 45 -25.76 0.37 -12.10
C PRO A 45 -25.59 0.74 -13.58
N VAL A 46 -24.37 1.08 -13.97
CA VAL A 46 -23.98 1.34 -15.36
C VAL A 46 -23.00 0.25 -15.78
N PRO A 47 -23.39 -0.66 -16.68
CA PRO A 47 -22.52 -1.74 -17.14
C PRO A 47 -21.42 -1.23 -18.06
N LEU A 48 -20.35 -2.01 -18.22
CA LEU A 48 -19.19 -1.61 -19.03
C LEU A 48 -19.57 -1.29 -20.48
N TRP A 49 -20.44 -2.09 -21.10
CA TRP A 49 -20.85 -1.89 -22.49
C TRP A 49 -21.62 -0.58 -22.72
N ALA A 50 -22.30 -0.06 -21.71
CA ALA A 50 -22.92 1.26 -21.79
C ALA A 50 -21.89 2.40 -21.76
N ALA A 51 -20.75 2.17 -21.09
CA ALA A 51 -19.66 3.14 -21.03
C ALA A 51 -18.79 3.11 -22.30
N VAL A 52 -18.75 1.99 -23.02
CA VAL A 52 -17.98 1.81 -24.25
C VAL A 52 -18.76 2.38 -25.45
N GLN A 53 -18.68 3.70 -25.66
CA GLN A 53 -19.27 4.37 -26.81
C GLN A 53 -18.18 5.05 -27.64
N GLY A 54 -18.34 5.04 -28.97
CA GLY A 54 -17.41 5.66 -29.91
C GLY A 54 -15.98 5.15 -29.73
N LEU A 55 -15.02 6.07 -29.56
CA LEU A 55 -13.60 5.74 -29.35
C LEU A 55 -13.29 5.17 -27.96
N GLY A 56 -14.25 5.14 -27.03
CA GLY A 56 -14.06 4.60 -25.67
C GLY A 56 -13.60 3.14 -25.65
N GLY A 57 -13.98 2.36 -26.67
CA GLY A 57 -13.53 0.98 -26.83
C GLY A 57 -11.99 0.82 -26.95
N LEU A 58 -11.29 1.83 -27.44
CA LEU A 58 -9.83 1.79 -27.57
C LEU A 58 -9.13 1.67 -26.21
N ALA A 59 -9.73 2.21 -25.15
CA ALA A 59 -9.20 2.11 -23.78
C ALA A 59 -9.12 0.66 -23.27
N LEU A 60 -9.92 -0.25 -23.85
CA LEU A 60 -9.96 -1.67 -23.48
C LEU A 60 -9.00 -2.54 -24.30
N LEU A 61 -8.39 -2.04 -25.39
CA LEU A 61 -7.47 -2.82 -26.24
C LEU A 61 -6.32 -3.47 -25.45
N PRO A 62 -5.69 -2.82 -24.46
CA PRO A 62 -4.66 -3.48 -23.66
C PRO A 62 -5.20 -4.69 -22.90
N GLY A 63 -6.51 -4.74 -22.58
CA GLY A 63 -7.17 -5.89 -21.97
C GLY A 63 -7.12 -7.16 -22.83
N LEU A 64 -7.09 -7.03 -24.17
CA LEU A 64 -6.94 -8.19 -25.07
C LEU A 64 -5.59 -8.87 -24.88
N VAL A 65 -4.52 -8.09 -24.66
CA VAL A 65 -3.20 -8.63 -24.34
C VAL A 65 -3.22 -9.39 -23.01
N LEU A 66 -3.92 -8.84 -22.01
CA LEU A 66 -4.07 -9.49 -20.71
C LEU A 66 -4.84 -10.83 -20.81
N LEU A 67 -5.89 -10.87 -21.64
CA LEU A 67 -6.65 -12.11 -21.91
C LEU A 67 -5.81 -13.16 -22.65
N ALA A 68 -4.87 -12.74 -23.51
CA ALA A 68 -3.98 -13.63 -24.22
C ALA A 68 -2.79 -14.12 -23.36
N THR A 69 -2.38 -13.34 -22.35
CA THR A 69 -1.20 -13.62 -21.49
C THR A 69 -1.15 -15.04 -20.92
N PRO A 70 -2.24 -15.67 -20.44
CA PRO A 70 -2.20 -17.04 -19.90
C PRO A 70 -1.66 -18.07 -20.88
N PHE A 71 -1.83 -17.85 -22.17
CA PHE A 71 -1.53 -18.76 -23.27
C PHE A 71 -0.22 -18.43 -23.98
N LEU A 72 0.34 -17.25 -23.73
CA LEU A 72 1.60 -16.81 -24.34
C LEU A 72 2.81 -17.41 -23.61
N ARG A 73 3.85 -17.75 -24.39
CA ARG A 73 5.14 -18.16 -23.80
C ARG A 73 5.75 -16.98 -23.04
N PRO A 74 6.34 -17.20 -21.84
CA PRO A 74 6.91 -16.14 -21.01
C PRO A 74 8.26 -15.65 -21.55
N THR A 75 8.25 -15.04 -22.75
CA THR A 75 9.43 -14.37 -23.32
C THR A 75 9.61 -13.00 -22.65
N ARG A 76 10.82 -12.43 -22.69
CA ARG A 76 11.09 -11.09 -22.15
C ARG A 76 10.20 -10.03 -22.80
N LEU A 77 10.00 -10.11 -24.11
CA LEU A 77 9.12 -9.21 -24.85
C LEU A 77 7.65 -9.39 -24.41
N GLY A 78 7.16 -10.63 -24.33
CA GLY A 78 5.79 -10.93 -23.91
C GLY A 78 5.50 -10.45 -22.49
N LEU A 79 6.44 -10.66 -21.56
CA LEU A 79 6.32 -10.16 -20.19
C LEU A 79 6.34 -8.62 -20.15
N GLY A 80 7.22 -7.96 -20.91
CA GLY A 80 7.25 -6.50 -21.03
C GLY A 80 5.94 -5.93 -21.59
N LEU A 81 5.39 -6.55 -22.63
CA LEU A 81 4.08 -6.17 -23.18
C LEU A 81 2.95 -6.37 -22.17
N THR A 82 2.99 -7.45 -21.37
CA THR A 82 2.00 -7.68 -20.32
C THR A 82 2.08 -6.61 -19.22
N VAL A 83 3.29 -6.20 -18.81
CA VAL A 83 3.49 -5.11 -17.84
C VAL A 83 2.88 -3.81 -18.38
N ALA A 84 3.22 -3.45 -19.61
CA ALA A 84 2.71 -2.24 -20.27
C ALA A 84 1.18 -2.31 -20.44
N ALA A 85 0.65 -3.46 -20.90
CA ALA A 85 -0.78 -3.64 -21.10
C ALA A 85 -1.57 -3.54 -19.80
N GLY A 86 -1.06 -4.09 -18.68
CA GLY A 86 -1.76 -4.00 -17.39
C GLY A 86 -1.83 -2.57 -16.85
N GLY A 87 -0.74 -1.80 -16.99
CA GLY A 87 -0.71 -0.39 -16.62
C GLY A 87 -1.62 0.47 -17.51
N LEU A 88 -1.54 0.29 -18.82
CA LEU A 88 -2.39 0.99 -19.80
C LEU A 88 -3.87 0.63 -19.65
N PHE A 89 -4.17 -0.63 -19.34
CA PHE A 89 -5.54 -1.07 -19.08
C PHE A 89 -6.11 -0.39 -17.83
N ALA A 90 -5.37 -0.35 -16.72
CA ALA A 90 -5.81 0.33 -15.52
C ALA A 90 -6.03 1.84 -15.75
N ALA A 91 -5.09 2.52 -16.40
CA ALA A 91 -5.23 3.93 -16.76
C ALA A 91 -6.36 4.17 -17.76
N GLY A 92 -6.57 3.24 -18.72
CA GLY A 92 -7.66 3.26 -19.69
C GLY A 92 -9.04 3.09 -19.03
N LEU A 93 -9.16 2.23 -18.02
CA LEU A 93 -10.40 2.10 -17.24
C LEU A 93 -10.74 3.40 -16.50
N VAL A 94 -9.74 4.08 -15.92
CA VAL A 94 -9.92 5.39 -15.27
C VAL A 94 -10.36 6.42 -16.31
N TRP A 95 -9.70 6.45 -17.48
CA TRP A 95 -10.06 7.35 -18.56
C TRP A 95 -11.50 7.11 -19.05
N LEU A 96 -11.88 5.84 -19.26
CA LEU A 96 -13.23 5.46 -19.70
C LEU A 96 -14.29 5.89 -18.68
N ALA A 97 -13.98 5.72 -17.38
CA ALA A 97 -14.86 6.15 -16.30
C ALA A 97 -15.06 7.67 -16.30
N GLY A 98 -13.99 8.44 -16.45
CA GLY A 98 -14.05 9.91 -16.57
C GLY A 98 -14.84 10.36 -17.78
N HIS A 99 -14.54 9.77 -18.95
CA HIS A 99 -15.25 10.07 -20.19
C HIS A 99 -16.76 9.82 -20.07
N HIS A 100 -17.14 8.66 -19.56
CA HIS A 100 -18.56 8.34 -19.41
C HIS A 100 -19.23 9.15 -18.28
N ALA A 101 -18.50 9.56 -17.24
CA ALA A 101 -19.01 10.46 -16.22
C ALA A 101 -19.40 11.83 -16.81
N VAL A 102 -18.64 12.36 -17.77
CA VAL A 102 -19.00 13.59 -18.52
C VAL A 102 -20.28 13.37 -19.31
N VAL A 103 -20.44 12.22 -20.00
CA VAL A 103 -21.68 11.91 -20.75
C VAL A 103 -22.89 11.82 -19.80
N LEU A 104 -22.74 11.14 -18.66
CA LEU A 104 -23.82 11.01 -17.68
C LEU A 104 -24.18 12.34 -16.99
N ALA A 105 -23.25 13.27 -16.92
CA ALA A 105 -23.48 14.60 -16.36
C ALA A 105 -24.25 15.54 -17.31
N GLN A 106 -24.29 15.23 -18.60
CA GLN A 106 -25.07 16.01 -19.59
C GLN A 106 -26.56 15.91 -19.29
N GLY A 107 -27.18 17.06 -19.00
CA GLY A 107 -28.60 17.13 -18.62
C GLY A 107 -28.93 16.69 -17.18
N ALA A 108 -27.94 16.28 -16.39
CA ALA A 108 -28.11 15.96 -15.00
C ALA A 108 -27.88 17.20 -14.09
N SER A 109 -28.39 17.15 -12.85
CA SER A 109 -28.16 18.23 -11.88
C SER A 109 -26.69 18.26 -11.44
N ALA A 110 -26.22 19.40 -10.92
CA ALA A 110 -24.88 19.52 -10.33
C ALA A 110 -24.68 18.55 -9.13
N ALA A 111 -25.77 18.13 -8.49
CA ALA A 111 -25.74 17.15 -7.41
C ALA A 111 -25.53 15.70 -7.87
N ALA A 112 -25.61 15.43 -9.19
CA ALA A 112 -25.42 14.08 -9.72
C ALA A 112 -24.03 13.52 -9.40
N ARG A 113 -23.97 12.22 -9.13
CA ARG A 113 -22.79 11.48 -8.70
C ARG A 113 -22.53 10.30 -9.61
N THR A 114 -21.30 10.20 -10.11
CA THR A 114 -20.81 9.04 -10.88
C THR A 114 -19.65 8.43 -10.12
N SER A 115 -19.88 7.23 -9.59
CA SER A 115 -18.92 6.52 -8.72
C SER A 115 -18.35 5.30 -9.41
N PHE A 116 -17.14 4.89 -9.06
CA PHE A 116 -16.59 3.60 -9.44
C PHE A 116 -17.41 2.47 -8.79
N ALA A 117 -17.77 1.45 -9.57
CA ALA A 117 -18.48 0.29 -9.06
C ALA A 117 -17.61 -0.97 -9.04
N SER A 118 -18.16 -2.10 -8.59
CA SER A 118 -17.39 -3.33 -8.35
C SER A 118 -16.68 -3.85 -9.59
N GLY A 119 -17.26 -3.74 -10.77
CA GLY A 119 -16.65 -4.17 -12.04
C GLY A 119 -15.37 -3.39 -12.35
N PHE A 120 -15.36 -2.06 -12.13
CA PHE A 120 -14.16 -1.24 -12.29
C PHE A 120 -13.02 -1.76 -11.40
N TRP A 121 -13.29 -1.97 -10.11
CA TRP A 121 -12.26 -2.38 -9.15
C TRP A 121 -11.69 -3.76 -9.44
N VAL A 122 -12.55 -4.74 -9.78
CA VAL A 122 -12.09 -6.09 -10.13
C VAL A 122 -11.23 -6.08 -11.40
N MET A 123 -11.65 -5.36 -12.44
CA MET A 123 -10.88 -5.26 -13.67
C MET A 123 -9.56 -4.54 -13.48
N ALA A 124 -9.55 -3.41 -12.76
CA ALA A 124 -8.33 -2.65 -12.48
C ALA A 124 -7.35 -3.50 -11.64
N ALA A 125 -7.84 -4.17 -10.59
CA ALA A 125 -7.03 -5.07 -9.78
C ALA A 125 -6.46 -6.23 -10.60
N ALA A 126 -7.26 -6.89 -11.44
CA ALA A 126 -6.82 -7.99 -12.29
C ALA A 126 -5.72 -7.55 -13.26
N GLY A 127 -5.87 -6.38 -13.90
CA GLY A 127 -4.87 -5.80 -14.79
C GLY A 127 -3.56 -5.49 -14.07
N LEU A 128 -3.62 -4.79 -12.94
CA LEU A 128 -2.45 -4.42 -12.16
C LEU A 128 -1.74 -5.64 -11.55
N LEU A 129 -2.48 -6.63 -11.01
CA LEU A 129 -1.89 -7.85 -10.46
C LEU A 129 -1.21 -8.68 -11.54
N THR A 130 -1.80 -8.75 -12.77
CA THR A 130 -1.16 -9.42 -13.90
C THR A 130 0.13 -8.71 -14.32
N ALA A 131 0.14 -7.36 -14.31
CA ALA A 131 1.35 -6.57 -14.58
C ALA A 131 2.43 -6.80 -13.51
N VAL A 132 2.06 -6.85 -12.23
CA VAL A 132 2.98 -7.13 -11.11
C VAL A 132 3.58 -8.54 -11.21
N ASP A 133 2.77 -9.58 -11.54
CA ASP A 133 3.27 -10.94 -11.78
C ASP A 133 4.27 -10.97 -12.94
N ALA A 134 3.94 -10.33 -14.07
CA ALA A 134 4.82 -10.23 -15.22
C ALA A 134 6.12 -9.46 -14.91
N ALA A 135 6.06 -8.37 -14.16
CA ALA A 135 7.21 -7.58 -13.74
C ALA A 135 8.16 -8.40 -12.83
N ARG A 136 7.61 -9.23 -11.92
CA ARG A 136 8.40 -10.15 -11.10
C ARG A 136 9.08 -11.22 -11.94
N ARG A 137 8.38 -11.83 -12.90
CA ARG A 137 8.92 -12.84 -13.82
C ARG A 137 9.97 -12.26 -14.78
N LEU A 138 9.84 -10.97 -15.14
CA LEU A 138 10.82 -10.25 -15.93
C LEU A 138 12.10 -9.93 -15.14
N GLY A 139 12.06 -10.10 -13.81
CA GLY A 139 13.18 -9.80 -12.92
C GLY A 139 13.40 -8.31 -12.68
N LEU A 140 12.35 -7.47 -12.84
CA LEU A 140 12.48 -6.05 -12.56
C LEU A 140 12.83 -5.79 -11.09
N GLY A 141 13.95 -5.11 -10.86
CA GLY A 141 14.36 -4.65 -9.55
C GLY A 141 13.39 -3.60 -8.97
N ALA A 142 13.65 -3.14 -7.75
CA ALA A 142 12.81 -2.14 -7.07
C ALA A 142 12.60 -0.87 -7.92
N VAL A 143 13.67 -0.34 -8.50
CA VAL A 143 13.63 0.86 -9.36
C VAL A 143 12.76 0.64 -10.60
N GLY A 144 12.91 -0.51 -11.28
CA GLY A 144 12.10 -0.83 -12.46
C GLY A 144 10.61 -0.93 -12.13
N ARG A 145 10.25 -1.55 -11.01
CA ARG A 145 8.85 -1.62 -10.54
C ARG A 145 8.29 -0.24 -10.18
N MET A 146 9.11 0.61 -9.55
CA MET A 146 8.71 2.01 -9.28
C MET A 146 8.51 2.80 -10.55
N ALA A 147 9.39 2.64 -11.56
CA ALA A 147 9.24 3.32 -12.84
C ALA A 147 7.91 2.95 -13.52
N VAL A 148 7.55 1.66 -13.51
CA VAL A 148 6.25 1.19 -14.03
C VAL A 148 5.09 1.79 -13.24
N GLY A 149 5.11 1.70 -11.90
CA GLY A 149 4.08 2.31 -11.06
C GLY A 149 3.97 3.82 -11.24
N GLY A 150 5.11 4.51 -11.32
CA GLY A 150 5.20 5.94 -11.60
C GLY A 150 4.63 6.33 -12.97
N ALA A 151 4.86 5.50 -13.99
CA ALA A 151 4.29 5.72 -15.33
C ALA A 151 2.75 5.61 -15.29
N VAL A 152 2.20 4.60 -14.62
CA VAL A 152 0.74 4.46 -14.45
C VAL A 152 0.17 5.62 -13.66
N ALA A 153 0.81 5.98 -12.54
CA ALA A 153 0.40 7.14 -11.73
C ALA A 153 0.48 8.45 -12.54
N GLY A 154 1.52 8.61 -13.37
CA GLY A 154 1.67 9.76 -14.26
C GLY A 154 0.55 9.87 -15.30
N LEU A 155 0.12 8.74 -15.88
CA LEU A 155 -1.03 8.73 -16.79
C LEU A 155 -2.33 9.14 -16.09
N VAL A 156 -2.55 8.68 -14.86
CA VAL A 156 -3.72 9.09 -14.06
C VAL A 156 -3.60 10.56 -13.65
N ALA A 157 -2.40 11.00 -13.23
CA ALA A 157 -2.15 12.40 -12.89
C ALA A 157 -2.39 13.36 -14.07
N LEU A 158 -2.02 12.95 -15.29
CA LEU A 158 -2.32 13.71 -16.51
C LEU A 158 -3.83 13.85 -16.71
N GLN A 159 -4.61 12.79 -16.52
CA GLN A 159 -6.07 12.83 -16.61
C GLN A 159 -6.68 13.75 -15.54
N LEU A 160 -6.12 13.76 -14.33
CA LEU A 160 -6.51 14.71 -13.27
C LEU A 160 -6.18 16.14 -13.67
N ALA A 161 -4.98 16.40 -14.15
CA ALA A 161 -4.52 17.74 -14.54
C ALA A 161 -5.30 18.34 -15.71
N THR A 162 -5.79 17.49 -16.61
CA THR A 162 -6.62 17.91 -17.75
C THR A 162 -8.11 18.08 -17.40
N GLY A 163 -8.52 17.86 -16.16
CA GLY A 163 -9.92 17.95 -15.72
C GLY A 163 -10.82 16.83 -16.25
N HIS A 164 -10.24 15.83 -16.91
CA HIS A 164 -11.00 14.72 -17.52
C HIS A 164 -11.81 13.91 -16.50
N LEU A 165 -11.39 13.92 -15.24
CA LEU A 165 -12.00 13.15 -14.15
C LEU A 165 -12.93 13.99 -13.26
N ASP A 166 -13.10 15.29 -13.50
CA ASP A 166 -13.81 16.22 -12.60
C ASP A 166 -15.28 15.87 -12.36
N GLN A 167 -15.91 15.14 -13.27
CA GLN A 167 -17.29 14.67 -13.12
C GLN A 167 -17.43 13.40 -12.27
N LEU A 168 -16.33 12.74 -11.91
CA LEU A 168 -16.34 11.62 -10.96
C LEU A 168 -16.65 12.13 -9.55
N SER A 169 -17.47 11.40 -8.83
CA SER A 169 -17.91 11.74 -7.47
C SER A 169 -16.75 11.97 -6.51
N ILE A 170 -15.70 11.17 -6.59
CA ILE A 170 -14.51 11.31 -5.74
C ILE A 170 -13.83 12.67 -5.93
N LEU A 171 -13.79 13.20 -7.16
CA LEU A 171 -13.21 14.52 -7.45
C LEU A 171 -14.15 15.65 -7.00
N LYS A 172 -15.46 15.46 -7.12
CA LYS A 172 -16.45 16.40 -6.55
C LYS A 172 -16.34 16.46 -5.02
N GLU A 173 -16.13 15.31 -4.35
CA GLU A 173 -15.88 15.28 -2.91
C GLU A 173 -14.57 15.97 -2.53
N TYR A 174 -13.50 15.74 -3.30
CA TYR A 174 -12.24 16.47 -3.13
C TYR A 174 -12.41 17.98 -3.29
N ALA A 175 -13.09 18.42 -4.36
CA ALA A 175 -13.33 19.86 -4.60
C ALA A 175 -14.08 20.52 -3.45
N ASN A 176 -15.08 19.83 -2.87
CA ASN A 176 -15.86 20.31 -1.74
C ASN A 176 -15.08 20.35 -0.41
N ARG A 177 -13.91 19.70 -0.32
CA ARG A 177 -13.12 19.54 0.91
C ARG A 177 -11.65 19.89 0.71
N ARG A 178 -11.33 20.63 -0.34
CA ARG A 178 -9.95 20.97 -0.70
C ARG A 178 -9.18 21.57 0.47
N ASP A 179 -9.84 22.44 1.25
CA ASP A 179 -9.24 23.15 2.38
C ASP A 179 -8.80 22.21 3.52
N VAL A 180 -9.61 21.20 3.82
CA VAL A 180 -9.32 20.23 4.90
C VAL A 180 -8.52 19.01 4.43
N PHE A 181 -8.46 18.75 3.12
CA PHE A 181 -7.80 17.57 2.60
C PHE A 181 -6.27 17.64 2.78
N GLY A 182 -5.67 18.80 2.49
CA GLY A 182 -4.24 19.02 2.69
C GLY A 182 -3.82 18.84 4.15
N ASP A 183 -4.58 19.40 5.06
CA ASP A 183 -4.36 19.24 6.50
C ASP A 183 -4.52 17.80 6.95
N ALA A 184 -5.48 17.07 6.39
CA ALA A 184 -5.67 15.64 6.68
C ALA A 184 -4.49 14.80 6.21
N VAL A 185 -3.93 15.06 5.03
CA VAL A 185 -2.71 14.40 4.53
C VAL A 185 -1.52 14.69 5.43
N LEU A 186 -1.28 15.96 5.74
CA LEU A 186 -0.19 16.39 6.61
C LEU A 186 -0.32 15.78 8.01
N ARG A 187 -1.52 15.81 8.57
CA ARG A 187 -1.83 15.21 9.88
C ARG A 187 -1.57 13.72 9.88
N HIS A 188 -1.98 13.02 8.82
CA HIS A 188 -1.73 11.57 8.69
C HIS A 188 -0.22 11.27 8.66
N ALA A 189 0.53 11.99 7.86
CA ALA A 189 1.99 11.84 7.76
C ALA A 189 2.69 12.17 9.09
N THR A 190 2.25 13.23 9.79
CA THR A 190 2.82 13.60 11.10
C THR A 190 2.54 12.56 12.18
N LEU A 191 1.35 11.92 12.21
CA LEU A 191 1.06 10.84 13.14
C LEU A 191 2.00 9.64 12.92
N VAL A 192 2.21 9.24 11.66
CA VAL A 192 3.13 8.15 11.32
C VAL A 192 4.57 8.52 11.71
N ALA A 193 5.04 9.70 11.35
CA ALA A 193 6.39 10.15 11.70
C ALA A 193 6.60 10.26 13.22
N ALA A 194 5.62 10.83 13.93
CA ALA A 194 5.66 10.95 15.40
C ALA A 194 5.70 9.58 16.10
N ALA A 195 5.08 8.55 15.53
CA ALA A 195 5.16 7.20 16.06
C ALA A 195 6.49 6.51 15.72
N LEU A 196 7.06 6.76 14.54
CA LEU A 196 8.32 6.12 14.12
C LEU A 196 9.52 6.60 14.93
N VAL A 197 9.57 7.88 15.32
CA VAL A 197 10.68 8.42 16.13
C VAL A 197 10.86 7.65 17.43
N PRO A 198 9.88 7.58 18.36
CA PRO A 198 10.03 6.83 19.59
C PRO A 198 10.20 5.33 19.34
N THR A 199 9.57 4.79 18.28
CA THR A 199 9.78 3.40 17.88
C THR A 199 11.26 3.12 17.61
N LEU A 200 11.92 3.90 16.79
CA LEU A 200 13.34 3.69 16.46
C LEU A 200 14.25 3.91 17.68
N LEU A 201 13.99 4.94 18.47
CA LEU A 201 14.78 5.25 19.68
C LEU A 201 14.72 4.14 20.72
N VAL A 202 13.59 3.45 20.87
CA VAL A 202 13.41 2.37 21.82
C VAL A 202 13.79 1.01 21.23
N CYS A 203 13.34 0.72 20.00
CA CYS A 203 13.46 -0.62 19.44
C CYS A 203 14.84 -0.99 18.97
N VAL A 204 15.62 -0.02 18.43
CA VAL A 204 16.97 -0.33 17.96
C VAL A 204 17.87 -0.74 19.13
N PRO A 205 17.97 0.03 20.25
CA PRO A 205 18.72 -0.41 21.42
C PRO A 205 18.17 -1.71 22.02
N LEU A 206 16.85 -1.88 22.09
CA LEU A 206 16.20 -3.07 22.64
C LEU A 206 16.50 -4.31 21.77
N GLY A 207 16.49 -4.19 20.44
CA GLY A 207 16.84 -5.26 19.51
C GLY A 207 18.33 -5.66 19.65
N VAL A 208 19.22 -4.67 19.80
CA VAL A 208 20.64 -4.93 20.06
C VAL A 208 20.83 -5.61 21.43
N ALA A 209 20.09 -5.19 22.46
CA ALA A 209 20.14 -5.82 23.78
C ALA A 209 19.60 -7.26 23.72
N ALA A 210 18.50 -7.50 23.02
CA ALA A 210 17.93 -8.84 22.82
C ALA A 210 18.87 -9.79 22.08
N HIS A 211 19.66 -9.28 21.10
CA HIS A 211 20.72 -10.03 20.43
C HIS A 211 21.89 -10.36 21.36
N ARG A 212 22.32 -9.41 22.21
CA ARG A 212 23.52 -9.57 23.06
C ARG A 212 23.25 -10.35 24.33
N VAL A 213 22.04 -10.26 24.86
CA VAL A 213 21.67 -10.83 26.17
C VAL A 213 20.42 -11.69 25.98
N GLU A 214 20.62 -13.01 25.98
CA GLU A 214 19.54 -14.00 25.77
C GLU A 214 18.37 -13.83 26.76
N ALA A 215 18.64 -13.47 28.02
CA ALA A 215 17.61 -13.22 29.02
C ALA A 215 16.69 -12.05 28.62
N VAL A 216 17.23 -11.00 27.98
CA VAL A 216 16.44 -9.87 27.45
C VAL A 216 15.55 -10.36 26.31
N GLY A 217 16.11 -11.12 25.37
CA GLY A 217 15.31 -11.69 24.26
C GLY A 217 14.17 -12.57 24.74
N ARG A 218 14.46 -13.47 25.72
CA ARG A 218 13.44 -14.35 26.33
C ARG A 218 12.32 -13.60 27.03
N ALA A 219 12.58 -12.42 27.61
CA ALA A 219 11.57 -11.62 28.27
C ALA A 219 10.80 -10.72 27.29
N VAL A 220 11.50 -10.06 26.36
CA VAL A 220 10.95 -9.02 25.48
C VAL A 220 10.06 -9.60 24.39
N PHE A 221 10.48 -10.67 23.70
CA PHE A 221 9.71 -11.18 22.55
C PHE A 221 8.30 -11.68 22.92
N PRO A 222 8.09 -12.46 24.02
CA PRO A 222 6.75 -12.84 24.44
C PRO A 222 5.87 -11.63 24.77
N LEU A 223 6.43 -10.63 25.47
CA LEU A 223 5.70 -9.41 25.82
C LEU A 223 5.25 -8.64 24.58
N LEU A 224 6.14 -8.43 23.61
CA LEU A 224 5.82 -7.75 22.38
C LEU A 224 4.82 -8.53 21.50
N ASN A 225 4.89 -9.88 21.54
CA ASN A 225 3.90 -10.72 20.86
C ASN A 225 2.50 -10.52 21.49
N VAL A 226 2.38 -10.46 22.82
CA VAL A 226 1.10 -10.20 23.50
C VAL A 226 0.53 -8.85 23.04
N VAL A 227 1.34 -7.79 22.98
CA VAL A 227 0.89 -6.48 22.49
C VAL A 227 0.31 -6.57 21.09
N GLN A 228 0.91 -7.35 20.19
CA GLN A 228 0.41 -7.51 18.82
C GLN A 228 -0.85 -8.38 18.70
N THR A 229 -1.19 -9.18 19.71
CA THR A 229 -2.45 -9.94 19.72
C THR A 229 -3.65 -9.09 20.10
N VAL A 230 -3.44 -7.95 20.75
CA VAL A 230 -4.52 -7.02 21.11
C VAL A 230 -5.07 -6.38 19.83
N PRO A 231 -6.37 -6.41 19.53
CA PRO A 231 -6.93 -5.68 18.40
C PRO A 231 -6.63 -4.18 18.48
N SER A 232 -6.26 -3.56 17.36
CA SER A 232 -5.84 -2.14 17.35
C SER A 232 -6.87 -1.20 17.97
N ILE A 233 -8.15 -1.38 17.64
CA ILE A 233 -9.23 -0.57 18.20
C ILE A 233 -9.31 -0.75 19.73
N ALA A 234 -9.13 -1.98 20.22
CA ALA A 234 -9.10 -2.25 21.66
C ALA A 234 -7.91 -1.59 22.35
N LEU A 235 -6.72 -1.62 21.72
CA LEU A 235 -5.54 -0.95 22.28
C LEU A 235 -5.73 0.57 22.36
N PHE A 236 -6.31 1.19 21.33
CA PHE A 236 -6.67 2.61 21.41
C PHE A 236 -7.61 2.88 22.60
N GLY A 237 -8.66 2.06 22.78
CA GLY A 237 -9.60 2.19 23.88
C GLY A 237 -8.94 2.00 25.25
N LEU A 238 -8.04 1.01 25.39
CA LEU A 238 -7.32 0.74 26.64
C LEU A 238 -6.41 1.90 27.07
N LEU A 239 -5.88 2.67 26.13
CA LEU A 239 -5.03 3.84 26.40
C LEU A 239 -5.84 5.07 26.83
N MET A 240 -7.14 5.16 26.47
CA MET A 240 -7.94 6.35 26.73
C MET A 240 -8.08 6.66 28.21
N ALA A 241 -8.47 5.69 29.02
CA ALA A 241 -8.74 5.91 30.46
C ALA A 241 -7.47 6.26 31.26
N PRO A 242 -6.34 5.54 31.15
CA PRO A 242 -5.09 5.89 31.82
C PRO A 242 -4.56 7.26 31.44
N LEU A 243 -4.60 7.61 30.14
CA LEU A 243 -4.12 8.92 29.68
C LEU A 243 -5.04 10.06 30.08
N ALA A 244 -6.36 9.84 30.11
CA ALA A 244 -7.31 10.82 30.64
C ALA A 244 -7.07 11.07 32.13
N ALA A 245 -6.86 10.01 32.92
CA ALA A 245 -6.55 10.14 34.35
C ALA A 245 -5.22 10.86 34.60
N LEU A 246 -4.19 10.56 33.79
CA LEU A 246 -2.90 11.26 33.86
C LEU A 246 -3.03 12.73 33.49
N GLY A 247 -3.78 13.05 32.44
CA GLY A 247 -4.05 14.44 32.04
C GLY A 247 -4.80 15.24 33.11
N ALA A 248 -5.74 14.59 33.83
CA ALA A 248 -6.45 15.22 34.95
C ALA A 248 -5.51 15.55 36.13
N GLN A 249 -4.47 14.73 36.35
CA GLN A 249 -3.45 14.96 37.38
C GLN A 249 -2.39 15.99 36.96
N LEU A 250 -2.21 16.22 35.68
CA LEU A 250 -1.20 17.12 35.11
C LEU A 250 -1.86 18.21 34.25
N PRO A 251 -2.59 19.16 34.82
CA PRO A 251 -3.26 20.23 34.08
C PRO A 251 -2.24 21.04 33.27
N GLY A 252 -2.55 21.32 31.99
CA GLY A 252 -1.66 22.05 31.09
C GLY A 252 -0.60 21.23 30.38
N SER A 253 -0.47 19.92 30.67
CA SER A 253 0.50 19.02 30.00
C SER A 253 0.13 18.69 28.55
N GLY A 254 -1.12 18.94 28.12
CA GLY A 254 -1.64 18.51 26.81
C GLY A 254 -1.92 17.02 26.71
N ILE A 255 -1.79 16.26 27.84
CA ILE A 255 -2.10 14.84 27.89
C ILE A 255 -3.62 14.67 27.91
N ALA A 256 -4.16 13.91 26.95
CA ALA A 256 -5.58 13.58 26.88
C ALA A 256 -5.77 12.12 26.49
N GLY A 257 -6.88 11.54 26.92
CA GLY A 257 -7.24 10.16 26.58
C GLY A 257 -7.68 9.98 25.14
N VAL A 258 -7.98 11.08 24.41
CA VAL A 258 -8.36 11.08 22.99
C VAL A 258 -7.42 12.00 22.19
N GLY A 259 -7.33 11.77 20.90
CA GLY A 259 -6.53 12.59 20.01
C GLY A 259 -5.17 11.98 19.63
N PRO A 260 -4.16 12.81 19.29
CA PRO A 260 -2.91 12.32 18.74
C PRO A 260 -2.05 11.50 19.69
N LEU A 261 -2.02 11.86 20.98
CA LEU A 261 -1.10 11.23 21.93
C LEU A 261 -1.36 9.72 22.12
N PRO A 262 -2.59 9.26 22.46
CA PRO A 262 -2.87 7.85 22.54
C PRO A 262 -2.69 7.14 21.19
N ALA A 263 -2.93 7.82 20.06
CA ALA A 263 -2.67 7.27 18.74
C ALA A 263 -1.19 7.00 18.53
N VAL A 264 -0.31 7.97 18.80
CA VAL A 264 1.15 7.83 18.67
C VAL A 264 1.68 6.73 19.58
N ILE A 265 1.21 6.64 20.83
CA ILE A 265 1.61 5.57 21.76
C ILE A 265 1.20 4.20 21.21
N ALA A 266 -0.04 4.02 20.78
CA ALA A 266 -0.50 2.75 20.22
C ALA A 266 0.25 2.36 18.95
N LEU A 267 0.46 3.30 18.00
CA LEU A 267 1.24 3.08 16.80
C LEU A 267 2.67 2.65 17.13
N THR A 268 3.30 3.31 18.12
CA THR A 268 4.62 2.95 18.61
C THR A 268 4.63 1.51 19.15
N LEU A 269 3.69 1.16 20.03
CA LEU A 269 3.57 -0.19 20.61
C LEU A 269 3.45 -1.28 19.54
N TYR A 270 2.62 -1.06 18.51
CA TYR A 270 2.49 -2.00 17.39
C TYR A 270 3.75 -2.09 16.53
N SER A 271 4.54 -1.03 16.50
CA SER A 271 5.77 -0.95 15.72
C SER A 271 6.96 -1.62 16.41
N LEU A 272 6.87 -1.91 17.74
CA LEU A 272 7.99 -2.43 18.53
C LEU A 272 8.45 -3.82 18.04
N LEU A 273 7.53 -4.77 17.90
CA LEU A 273 7.92 -6.16 17.61
C LEU A 273 8.64 -6.32 16.27
N PRO A 274 8.14 -5.78 15.12
CA PRO A 274 8.84 -5.92 13.84
C PRO A 274 10.25 -5.33 13.87
N ILE A 275 10.44 -4.16 14.48
CA ILE A 275 11.75 -3.50 14.53
C ILE A 275 12.71 -4.25 15.46
N VAL A 276 12.29 -4.58 16.70
CA VAL A 276 13.15 -5.32 17.65
C VAL A 276 13.56 -6.67 17.07
N ARG A 277 12.61 -7.41 16.48
CA ARG A 277 12.87 -8.72 15.89
C ARG A 277 13.84 -8.63 14.70
N ASN A 278 13.60 -7.70 13.76
CA ASN A 278 14.47 -7.57 12.59
C ASN A 278 15.84 -6.99 12.94
N THR A 279 15.96 -6.19 14.00
CA THR A 279 17.26 -5.77 14.52
C THR A 279 18.06 -6.95 15.07
N ALA A 280 17.43 -7.77 15.93
CA ALA A 280 18.09 -8.95 16.48
C ALA A 280 18.45 -9.98 15.39
N VAL A 281 17.48 -10.36 14.54
CA VAL A 281 17.71 -11.32 13.44
C VAL A 281 18.78 -10.83 12.46
N GLY A 282 18.79 -9.53 12.15
CA GLY A 282 19.82 -8.95 11.29
C GLY A 282 21.22 -9.09 11.88
N LEU A 283 21.37 -8.87 13.18
CA LEU A 283 22.63 -9.05 13.89
C LEU A 283 23.00 -10.53 14.04
N ASP A 284 22.05 -11.41 14.32
CA ASP A 284 22.27 -12.86 14.40
C ASP A 284 22.72 -13.44 13.06
N GLY A 285 22.22 -12.86 11.95
CA GLY A 285 22.54 -13.29 10.58
C GLY A 285 23.97 -12.95 10.11
N VAL A 286 24.76 -12.20 10.89
CA VAL A 286 26.16 -11.89 10.52
C VAL A 286 27.05 -13.13 10.70
N PRO A 287 27.72 -13.65 9.64
CA PRO A 287 28.49 -14.88 9.71
C PRO A 287 29.64 -14.80 10.72
N ALA A 288 29.77 -15.83 11.56
CA ALA A 288 30.85 -15.93 12.56
C ALA A 288 32.27 -15.77 11.95
N PRO A 289 32.60 -16.40 10.78
CA PRO A 289 33.92 -16.24 10.15
C PRO A 289 34.26 -14.79 9.80
N VAL A 290 33.26 -13.95 9.44
CA VAL A 290 33.51 -12.54 9.15
C VAL A 290 33.90 -11.77 10.42
N ARG A 291 33.23 -12.08 11.54
CA ARG A 291 33.59 -11.49 12.86
C ARG A 291 34.97 -11.96 13.33
N GLU A 292 35.30 -13.24 13.10
CA GLU A 292 36.63 -13.79 13.44
C GLU A 292 37.74 -13.13 12.62
N ALA A 293 37.56 -12.99 11.31
CA ALA A 293 38.50 -12.27 10.45
C ALA A 293 38.68 -10.82 10.92
N ALA A 294 37.62 -10.12 11.30
CA ALA A 294 37.71 -8.77 11.83
C ALA A 294 38.49 -8.71 13.16
N ARG A 295 38.31 -9.71 14.05
CA ARG A 295 39.11 -9.85 15.28
C ARG A 295 40.58 -10.11 14.97
N GLY A 296 40.85 -11.01 14.00
CA GLY A 296 42.22 -11.30 13.55
C GLY A 296 42.94 -10.08 12.97
N MET A 297 42.24 -9.12 12.38
CA MET A 297 42.74 -7.85 11.92
C MET A 297 42.92 -6.82 13.06
N GLY A 298 42.68 -7.17 14.32
CA GLY A 298 42.85 -6.30 15.46
C GLY A 298 41.75 -5.28 15.71
N LEU A 299 40.56 -5.43 15.10
CA LEU A 299 39.43 -4.55 15.36
C LEU A 299 38.89 -4.75 16.78
N THR A 300 38.62 -3.65 17.47
CA THR A 300 37.97 -3.67 18.78
C THR A 300 36.49 -4.09 18.64
N PRO A 301 35.83 -4.60 19.70
CA PRO A 301 34.41 -4.97 19.67
C PRO A 301 33.48 -3.87 19.18
N ARG A 302 33.77 -2.61 19.50
CA ARG A 302 33.02 -1.44 19.00
C ARG A 302 33.20 -1.22 17.50
N GLN A 303 34.43 -1.42 17.02
CA GLN A 303 34.74 -1.30 15.58
C GLN A 303 34.09 -2.44 14.80
N ILE A 304 34.09 -3.66 15.32
CA ILE A 304 33.41 -4.81 14.72
C ILE A 304 31.90 -4.51 14.62
N PHE A 305 31.28 -4.06 15.70
CA PHE A 305 29.86 -3.71 15.70
C PHE A 305 29.52 -2.63 14.66
N LEU A 306 30.27 -1.52 14.61
CA LEU A 306 29.96 -0.39 13.75
C LEU A 306 30.36 -0.61 12.27
N ARG A 307 31.47 -1.37 12.02
CA ARG A 307 32.00 -1.54 10.66
C ARG A 307 31.66 -2.88 10.00
N VAL A 308 31.22 -3.86 10.78
CA VAL A 308 30.92 -5.21 10.29
C VAL A 308 29.46 -5.57 10.59
N ASP A 309 29.09 -5.65 11.88
CA ASP A 309 27.77 -6.15 12.27
C ASP A 309 26.65 -5.24 11.76
N LEU A 310 26.74 -3.95 12.03
CA LEU A 310 25.71 -2.98 11.68
C LEU A 310 25.50 -2.85 10.16
N PRO A 311 26.52 -2.70 9.33
CA PRO A 311 26.34 -2.68 7.88
C PRO A 311 25.71 -3.97 7.34
N LEU A 312 26.16 -5.15 7.79
CA LEU A 312 25.64 -6.43 7.33
C LEU A 312 24.22 -6.71 7.82
N ALA A 313 23.83 -6.21 9.00
CA ALA A 313 22.48 -6.32 9.55
C ALA A 313 21.50 -5.33 8.92
N LEU A 314 22.00 -4.21 8.32
CA LEU A 314 21.20 -3.09 7.85
C LEU A 314 20.09 -3.50 6.86
N PRO A 315 20.30 -4.37 5.85
CA PRO A 315 19.23 -4.76 4.94
C PRO A 315 18.05 -5.46 5.63
N VAL A 316 18.33 -6.29 6.64
CA VAL A 316 17.29 -6.99 7.43
C VAL A 316 16.54 -6.00 8.32
N PHE A 317 17.27 -5.10 8.98
CA PHE A 317 16.68 -4.01 9.75
C PHE A 317 15.75 -3.13 8.88
N LEU A 318 16.22 -2.69 7.71
CA LEU A 318 15.42 -1.89 6.78
C LEU A 318 14.18 -2.65 6.28
N SER A 319 14.26 -3.97 6.16
CA SER A 319 13.09 -4.80 5.83
C SER A 319 12.04 -4.77 6.95
N GLY A 320 12.48 -4.79 8.21
CA GLY A 320 11.60 -4.58 9.37
C GLY A 320 11.00 -3.19 9.40
N LEU A 321 11.81 -2.16 9.15
CA LEU A 321 11.35 -0.77 9.07
C LEU A 321 10.29 -0.59 7.97
N ARG A 322 10.50 -1.19 6.81
CA ARG A 322 9.55 -1.16 5.70
C ARG A 322 8.18 -1.72 6.11
N ILE A 323 8.14 -2.90 6.74
CA ILE A 323 6.89 -3.51 7.24
C ILE A 323 6.22 -2.58 8.26
N THR A 324 7.01 -2.03 9.18
CA THR A 324 6.52 -1.14 10.24
C THR A 324 5.92 0.14 9.68
N VAL A 325 6.57 0.79 8.73
CA VAL A 325 6.06 2.05 8.13
C VAL A 325 4.76 1.82 7.38
N VAL A 326 4.68 0.76 6.57
CA VAL A 326 3.46 0.41 5.83
C VAL A 326 2.31 0.09 6.80
N GLN A 327 2.59 -0.66 7.87
CA GLN A 327 1.63 -0.97 8.92
C GLN A 327 1.17 0.30 9.67
N ALA A 328 2.10 1.18 10.04
CA ALA A 328 1.81 2.43 10.74
C ALA A 328 0.93 3.37 9.89
N VAL A 329 1.17 3.46 8.57
CA VAL A 329 0.31 4.23 7.64
C VAL A 329 -1.13 3.70 7.68
N GLY A 330 -1.32 2.38 7.61
CA GLY A 330 -2.66 1.78 7.70
C GLY A 330 -3.34 2.00 9.06
N LEU A 331 -2.61 1.79 10.17
CA LEU A 331 -3.13 1.95 11.54
C LEU A 331 -3.43 3.42 11.88
N ALA A 332 -2.68 4.37 11.34
CA ALA A 332 -2.95 5.81 11.53
C ALA A 332 -4.33 6.21 10.98
N ALA A 333 -4.86 5.51 9.96
CA ALA A 333 -6.22 5.73 9.50
C ALA A 333 -7.26 5.32 10.57
N VAL A 334 -7.02 4.18 11.26
CA VAL A 334 -7.91 3.70 12.32
C VAL A 334 -7.88 4.60 13.56
N ALA A 335 -6.74 5.26 13.83
CA ALA A 335 -6.58 6.19 14.94
C ALA A 335 -7.52 7.42 14.87
N ALA A 336 -8.10 7.70 13.71
CA ALA A 336 -9.13 8.72 13.56
C ALA A 336 -10.37 8.45 14.42
N LEU A 337 -10.68 7.18 14.76
CA LEU A 337 -11.80 6.81 15.64
C LEU A 337 -11.64 7.34 17.07
N ILE A 338 -10.42 7.59 17.51
CA ILE A 338 -10.13 8.20 18.81
C ILE A 338 -9.79 9.70 18.71
N GLY A 339 -10.16 10.34 17.59
CA GLY A 339 -9.97 11.77 17.42
C GLY A 339 -8.56 12.20 16.98
N ALA A 340 -7.70 11.28 16.52
CA ALA A 340 -6.36 11.63 16.06
C ALA A 340 -6.36 12.45 14.75
N GLY A 341 -7.44 12.39 13.97
CA GLY A 341 -7.57 13.09 12.69
C GLY A 341 -6.90 12.36 11.53
N GLY A 342 -6.38 13.12 10.58
CA GLY A 342 -5.75 12.57 9.37
C GLY A 342 -6.74 12.06 8.32
N LEU A 343 -6.25 11.37 7.31
CA LEU A 343 -7.05 10.81 6.20
C LEU A 343 -8.14 9.84 6.67
N GLY A 344 -7.91 9.14 7.79
CA GLY A 344 -8.91 8.29 8.42
C GLY A 344 -10.18 9.03 8.82
N ALA A 345 -10.09 10.30 9.23
CA ALA A 345 -11.27 11.09 9.60
C ALA A 345 -12.21 11.27 8.39
N ILE A 346 -11.66 11.55 7.21
CA ILE A 346 -12.42 11.66 5.95
C ILE A 346 -13.06 10.29 5.62
N MET A 347 -12.29 9.21 5.74
CA MET A 347 -12.74 7.85 5.46
C MET A 347 -13.90 7.44 6.38
N PHE A 348 -13.78 7.62 7.69
CA PHE A 348 -14.84 7.25 8.64
C PHE A 348 -16.06 8.15 8.53
N GLN A 349 -15.88 9.46 8.23
CA GLN A 349 -17.01 10.33 7.92
C GLN A 349 -17.81 9.80 6.72
N GLY A 350 -17.10 9.33 5.68
CA GLY A 350 -17.75 8.69 4.54
C GLY A 350 -18.48 7.40 4.91
N LEU A 351 -17.87 6.57 5.76
CA LEU A 351 -18.45 5.31 6.23
C LEU A 351 -19.76 5.54 7.00
N PHE A 352 -19.74 6.47 7.95
CA PHE A 352 -20.92 6.80 8.77
C PHE A 352 -22.03 7.48 7.96
N ALA A 353 -21.67 8.19 6.89
CA ALA A 353 -22.62 8.82 5.98
C ALA A 353 -23.07 7.93 4.81
N ASN A 354 -22.65 6.65 4.74
CA ASN A 354 -22.84 5.76 3.58
C ASN A 354 -22.40 6.41 2.24
N ALA A 355 -21.36 7.24 2.28
CA ALA A 355 -20.81 7.96 1.15
C ALA A 355 -19.51 7.30 0.68
N LEU A 356 -19.62 6.28 -0.20
CA LEU A 356 -18.49 5.48 -0.67
C LEU A 356 -17.37 6.34 -1.30
N ASP A 357 -17.73 7.38 -2.06
CA ASP A 357 -16.74 8.26 -2.70
C ASP A 357 -15.91 9.03 -1.67
N LEU A 358 -16.51 9.36 -0.53
CA LEU A 358 -15.81 10.00 0.57
C LEU A 358 -14.90 9.01 1.32
N VAL A 359 -15.35 7.76 1.45
CA VAL A 359 -14.47 6.67 1.95
C VAL A 359 -13.26 6.51 1.05
N LEU A 360 -13.46 6.50 -0.27
CA LEU A 360 -12.39 6.38 -1.25
C LEU A 360 -11.46 7.60 -1.24
N LEU A 361 -12.00 8.81 -1.02
CA LEU A 361 -11.19 10.03 -0.90
C LEU A 361 -10.22 9.96 0.28
N GLY A 362 -10.57 9.28 1.36
CA GLY A 362 -9.65 9.01 2.47
C GLY A 362 -8.75 7.81 2.22
N ALA A 363 -9.31 6.70 1.70
CA ALA A 363 -8.61 5.42 1.57
C ALA A 363 -7.54 5.41 0.45
N VAL A 364 -7.85 5.98 -0.72
CA VAL A 364 -6.91 6.00 -1.86
C VAL A 364 -5.59 6.69 -1.51
N PRO A 365 -5.57 7.88 -0.90
CA PRO A 365 -4.32 8.52 -0.47
C PRO A 365 -3.56 7.71 0.59
N VAL A 366 -4.24 7.03 1.53
CA VAL A 366 -3.59 6.14 2.51
C VAL A 366 -2.87 5.01 1.79
N ILE A 367 -3.52 4.36 0.82
CA ILE A 367 -2.91 3.29 0.02
C ILE A 367 -1.72 3.83 -0.78
N LEU A 368 -1.85 5.00 -1.41
CA LEU A 368 -0.77 5.62 -2.16
C LEU A 368 0.43 5.98 -1.28
N LEU A 369 0.20 6.51 -0.07
CA LEU A 369 1.26 6.76 0.91
C LEU A 369 1.96 5.46 1.33
N ALA A 370 1.20 4.39 1.59
CA ALA A 370 1.76 3.09 1.94
C ALA A 370 2.61 2.51 0.81
N VAL A 371 2.11 2.56 -0.43
CA VAL A 371 2.84 2.08 -1.63
C VAL A 371 4.10 2.92 -1.89
N ALA A 372 4.02 4.25 -1.75
CA ALA A 372 5.16 5.13 -1.91
C ALA A 372 6.24 4.85 -0.85
N ALA A 373 5.84 4.69 0.42
CA ALA A 373 6.75 4.35 1.51
C ALA A 373 7.40 2.97 1.29
N ASP A 374 6.62 1.96 0.90
CA ASP A 374 7.11 0.63 0.54
C ASP A 374 8.15 0.66 -0.58
N ALA A 375 7.86 1.41 -1.61
CA ALA A 375 8.74 1.56 -2.78
C ALA A 375 10.05 2.29 -2.42
N LEU A 376 9.99 3.40 -1.68
CA LEU A 376 11.16 4.16 -1.23
C LEU A 376 12.08 3.31 -0.34
N LEU A 377 11.50 2.60 0.64
CA LEU A 377 12.27 1.72 1.52
C LEU A 377 12.84 0.51 0.78
N SER A 378 12.14 -0.01 -0.23
CA SER A 378 12.66 -1.08 -1.09
C SER A 378 13.90 -0.63 -1.89
N ILE A 379 13.95 0.63 -2.33
CA ILE A 379 15.16 1.20 -2.96
C ILE A 379 16.27 1.33 -1.92
N GLY A 380 15.96 1.84 -0.73
CA GLY A 380 16.94 1.93 0.36
C GLY A 380 17.57 0.57 0.71
N ILE A 381 16.75 -0.50 0.77
CA ILE A 381 17.22 -1.87 0.98
C ILE A 381 18.13 -2.31 -0.18
N ALA A 382 17.73 -2.08 -1.43
CA ALA A 382 18.52 -2.45 -2.59
C ALA A 382 19.87 -1.71 -2.63
N ALA A 383 19.89 -0.41 -2.29
CA ALA A 383 21.11 0.38 -2.19
C ALA A 383 22.01 -0.12 -1.06
N ALA A 384 21.46 -0.41 0.13
CA ALA A 384 22.24 -0.95 1.24
C ALA A 384 22.86 -2.31 0.88
N THR A 385 22.10 -3.19 0.21
CA THR A 385 22.58 -4.52 -0.21
C THR A 385 23.69 -4.41 -1.26
N SER A 386 23.58 -3.49 -2.23
CA SER A 386 24.57 -3.31 -3.28
C SER A 386 25.91 -2.76 -2.72
N HIS A 387 25.86 -1.88 -1.73
CA HIS A 387 27.05 -1.34 -1.07
C HIS A 387 27.86 -2.41 -0.31
N ILE A 388 27.20 -3.46 0.16
CA ILE A 388 27.84 -4.54 0.93
C ILE A 388 28.37 -5.67 0.00
N GLY A 389 28.18 -5.55 -1.32
CA GLY A 389 28.61 -6.58 -2.30
C GLY A 389 27.80 -7.88 -2.24
N LEU A 390 26.64 -7.88 -1.57
CA LEU A 390 25.76 -9.04 -1.57
C LEU A 390 24.95 -9.09 -2.88
N PRO A 391 24.84 -10.27 -3.52
CA PRO A 391 24.04 -10.38 -4.76
C PRO A 391 22.58 -10.02 -4.49
N PRO A 392 21.95 -9.22 -5.37
CA PRO A 392 20.54 -8.86 -5.24
C PRO A 392 19.69 -10.14 -5.32
N GLY A 393 18.91 -10.43 -4.27
CA GLY A 393 17.93 -11.51 -4.27
C GLY A 393 18.15 -12.68 -3.30
N ARG A 394 19.21 -12.71 -2.54
CA ARG A 394 19.29 -13.58 -1.36
C ARG A 394 18.84 -12.79 -0.12
N SER A 395 17.51 -12.77 0.13
CA SER A 395 17.02 -12.66 1.49
C SER A 395 17.65 -13.83 2.26
N ALA A 396 18.33 -13.52 3.35
CA ALA A 396 18.80 -14.55 4.28
C ALA A 396 17.63 -15.46 4.68
N PRO A 397 17.90 -16.75 4.91
CA PRO A 397 16.89 -17.76 5.21
C PRO A 397 16.02 -17.42 6.41
#